data_cc04e173aed1722d78ad0b1a444c8b68
#
_entry.id   cc04e173aed1722d78ad0b1a444c8b68
#
_cell.length_a   1.000
_cell.length_b   1.000
_cell.length_c   1.000
_cell.angle_alpha   90.00
_cell.angle_beta   90.00
_cell.angle_gamma   90.00
#
_symmetry.space_group_name_H-M   'P 1'
#
loop_
_entity.id
_entity.type
_entity.pdbx_description
1 polymer ?
#
loop_
_entity_poly.entity_id
_entity_poly.type
_entity_poly.pdbx_seq_one_letter_code
_entity_poly.pdbx_strand_id
1 'polypeptide(L)'
;MSTGILIESSSNENLTNVGQRPAVLVRRNAVKAQRLMINDEQIVVGGQRGRQFQIALQGSHTVFSIATKAAYAESLANEVTILLTQYAPELRHSLCFADFQLQEIGQLSILEGSGGQYVVPSTFSYIANFDWALDENLPPLRHVDVRVLHGI
;
A
#
# COMPACT_ATOMS: atom_id res chain seq x y z
N MET A 1 -4.36 26.44 18.68
CA MET A 1 -5.09 25.50 17.81
C MET A 1 -4.09 24.95 16.79
N SER A 2 -3.87 23.66 16.77
CA SER A 2 -3.01 23.04 15.74
C SER A 2 -3.80 23.02 14.43
N THR A 3 -3.37 23.78 13.43
CA THR A 3 -3.97 23.86 12.10
C THR A 3 -3.39 22.81 11.14
N GLY A 4 -2.64 21.84 11.67
CA GLY A 4 -2.00 20.81 10.85
C GLY A 4 -2.97 19.75 10.34
N ILE A 5 -2.70 19.22 9.14
CA ILE A 5 -3.36 18.04 8.59
C ILE A 5 -2.80 16.81 9.32
N LEU A 6 -3.67 15.94 9.79
CA LEU A 6 -3.27 14.64 10.34
C LEU A 6 -3.02 13.67 9.17
N ILE A 7 -1.86 13.02 9.16
CA ILE A 7 -1.54 11.97 8.18
C ILE A 7 -1.19 10.70 8.96
N GLU A 8 -2.00 9.66 8.84
CA GLU A 8 -1.82 8.40 9.57
C GLU A 8 -2.21 7.16 8.75
N SER A 9 -1.73 6.01 9.21
CA SER A 9 -2.18 4.72 8.69
C SER A 9 -3.47 4.29 9.39
N SER A 10 -4.49 3.93 8.63
CA SER A 10 -5.79 3.51 9.16
C SER A 10 -5.80 2.10 9.76
N SER A 11 -4.66 1.45 9.90
CA SER A 11 -4.59 0.09 10.46
C SER A 11 -4.95 0.04 11.95
N ASN A 12 -4.79 1.13 12.67
CA ASN A 12 -4.97 1.20 14.12
C ASN A 12 -6.08 2.15 14.57
N GLU A 13 -6.68 2.93 13.67
CA GLU A 13 -7.68 3.90 14.05
C GLU A 13 -9.00 3.71 13.32
N ASN A 14 -10.09 3.81 14.06
CA ASN A 14 -11.39 3.99 13.46
C ASN A 14 -11.43 5.35 12.77
N LEU A 15 -11.88 5.37 11.51
CA LEU A 15 -12.06 6.59 10.71
C LEU A 15 -12.86 7.68 11.46
N THR A 16 -13.63 7.29 12.48
CA THR A 16 -14.44 8.17 13.31
C THR A 16 -13.67 8.97 14.36
N ASN A 17 -12.43 8.61 14.68
CA ASN A 17 -11.65 9.23 15.76
C ASN A 17 -10.73 10.39 15.31
N VAL A 18 -10.88 10.85 14.08
CA VAL A 18 -9.99 11.86 13.47
C VAL A 18 -10.11 13.26 14.09
N GLY A 19 -11.15 13.48 14.90
CA GLY A 19 -11.39 14.80 15.50
C GLY A 19 -11.93 15.82 14.47
N GLN A 20 -11.83 17.13 14.79
CA GLN A 20 -12.37 18.21 13.95
C GLN A 20 -11.35 18.77 12.94
N ARG A 21 -10.14 18.25 12.86
CA ARG A 21 -9.10 18.72 11.92
C ARG A 21 -9.14 17.92 10.61
N PRO A 22 -8.71 18.51 9.48
CA PRO A 22 -8.54 17.77 8.24
C PRO A 22 -7.57 16.62 8.42
N ALA A 23 -7.85 15.46 7.81
CA ALA A 23 -7.01 14.29 7.92
C ALA A 23 -6.87 13.53 6.60
N VAL A 24 -5.72 12.91 6.43
CA VAL A 24 -5.43 11.98 5.33
C VAL A 24 -5.08 10.65 5.97
N LEU A 25 -5.91 9.64 5.76
CA LEU A 25 -5.70 8.29 6.26
C LEU A 25 -5.42 7.35 5.11
N VAL A 26 -4.38 6.52 5.25
CA VAL A 26 -3.99 5.55 4.22
C VAL A 26 -4.32 4.15 4.70
N ARG A 27 -5.09 3.42 3.91
CA ARG A 27 -5.48 2.03 4.17
C ARG A 27 -4.97 1.12 3.08
N ARG A 28 -4.28 0.06 3.48
CA ARG A 28 -3.92 -1.01 2.56
C ARG A 28 -5.12 -1.92 2.31
N ASN A 29 -5.42 -2.16 1.04
CA ASN A 29 -6.40 -3.15 0.62
C ASN A 29 -5.77 -4.54 0.49
N ALA A 30 -6.56 -5.52 0.05
CA ALA A 30 -6.05 -6.86 -0.19
C ALA A 30 -4.94 -6.87 -1.26
N VAL A 31 -3.93 -7.70 -1.04
CA VAL A 31 -2.85 -7.91 -2.00
C VAL A 31 -3.02 -9.29 -2.61
N LYS A 32 -2.94 -9.37 -3.93
CA LYS A 32 -2.99 -10.63 -4.70
C LYS A 32 -1.58 -10.96 -5.19
N ALA A 33 -1.16 -12.19 -4.97
CA ALA A 33 0.07 -12.71 -5.55
C ALA A 33 -0.26 -13.44 -6.85
N GLN A 34 0.42 -13.06 -7.93
CA GLN A 34 0.30 -13.68 -9.23
C GLN A 34 1.66 -14.22 -9.66
N ARG A 35 1.71 -15.51 -9.96
CA ARG A 35 2.92 -16.12 -10.49
C ARG A 35 3.12 -15.66 -11.93
N LEU A 36 4.26 -15.05 -12.24
CA LEU A 36 4.57 -14.54 -13.57
C LEU A 36 5.15 -15.58 -14.50
N MET A 37 5.79 -16.62 -13.96
CA MET A 37 6.39 -17.71 -14.72
C MET A 37 5.62 -19.01 -14.49
N ILE A 38 5.36 -19.72 -15.59
CA ILE A 38 4.72 -21.06 -15.54
C ILE A 38 5.75 -22.13 -15.23
N ASN A 39 7.02 -21.94 -15.63
CA ASN A 39 8.14 -22.85 -15.40
C ASN A 39 9.23 -22.14 -14.60
N ASP A 40 9.79 -22.86 -13.63
CA ASP A 40 10.99 -22.41 -12.91
C ASP A 40 12.16 -22.47 -13.90
N GLU A 41 12.68 -21.32 -14.32
CA GLU A 41 13.86 -21.30 -15.17
C GLU A 41 15.08 -21.70 -14.35
N GLN A 42 15.83 -22.68 -14.87
CA GLN A 42 17.16 -22.96 -14.36
C GLN A 42 18.11 -21.92 -14.93
N ILE A 43 18.58 -21.03 -14.08
CA ILE A 43 19.63 -20.07 -14.44
C ILE A 43 20.97 -20.53 -13.90
N VAL A 44 22.01 -20.24 -14.67
CA VAL A 44 23.39 -20.42 -14.22
C VAL A 44 23.89 -19.09 -13.69
N VAL A 45 23.95 -18.95 -12.36
CA VAL A 45 24.50 -17.77 -11.69
C VAL A 45 25.89 -18.14 -11.19
N GLY A 46 26.93 -17.47 -11.73
CA GLY A 46 28.32 -17.72 -11.29
C GLY A 46 28.83 -19.15 -11.52
N GLY A 47 28.30 -19.88 -12.51
CA GLY A 47 28.70 -21.27 -12.82
C GLY A 47 27.96 -22.32 -12.01
N GLN A 48 27.05 -21.93 -11.12
CA GLN A 48 26.18 -22.84 -10.35
C GLN A 48 24.77 -22.85 -10.91
N ARG A 49 24.14 -24.01 -10.89
CA ARG A 49 22.72 -24.15 -11.28
C ARG A 49 21.86 -23.64 -10.13
N GLY A 50 20.99 -22.69 -10.42
CA GLY A 50 20.00 -22.15 -9.48
C GLY A 50 18.61 -22.09 -10.10
N ARG A 51 17.61 -21.98 -9.28
CA ARG A 51 16.24 -21.72 -9.73
C ARG A 51 15.85 -20.28 -9.37
N GLN A 52 15.41 -19.56 -10.38
CA GLN A 52 14.85 -18.22 -10.18
C GLN A 52 13.33 -18.28 -10.13
N PHE A 53 12.77 -17.57 -9.18
CA PHE A 53 11.34 -17.44 -9.00
C PHE A 53 10.95 -15.97 -9.08
N GLN A 54 9.81 -15.71 -9.70
CA GLN A 54 9.27 -14.37 -9.80
C GLN A 54 7.77 -14.37 -9.52
N ILE A 55 7.35 -13.49 -8.62
CA ILE A 55 5.94 -13.26 -8.29
C ILE A 55 5.64 -11.77 -8.44
N ALA A 56 4.54 -11.44 -9.12
CA ALA A 56 3.96 -10.12 -9.07
C ALA A 56 2.98 -10.03 -7.90
N LEU A 57 3.18 -9.05 -7.05
CA LEU A 57 2.24 -8.67 -6.01
C LEU A 57 1.42 -7.48 -6.52
N GLN A 58 0.14 -7.71 -6.75
CA GLN A 58 -0.79 -6.67 -7.15
C GLN A 58 -1.63 -6.27 -5.96
N GLY A 59 -1.60 -5.00 -5.61
CA GLY A 59 -2.35 -4.47 -4.50
C GLY A 59 -2.84 -3.06 -4.77
N SER A 60 -3.53 -2.51 -3.78
CA SER A 60 -3.95 -1.12 -3.80
C SER A 60 -3.96 -0.51 -2.40
N HIS A 61 -3.88 0.80 -2.36
CA HIS A 61 -4.08 1.61 -1.17
C HIS A 61 -5.24 2.57 -1.42
N THR A 62 -6.12 2.72 -0.44
CA THR A 62 -7.13 3.77 -0.45
C THR A 62 -6.71 4.86 0.51
N VAL A 63 -6.66 6.07 -0.01
CA VAL A 63 -6.37 7.29 0.73
C VAL A 63 -7.69 7.99 1.00
N PHE A 64 -8.03 8.17 2.27
CA PHE A 64 -9.24 8.84 2.72
C PHE A 64 -8.91 10.29 3.07
N SER A 65 -9.46 11.23 2.34
CA SER A 65 -9.37 12.67 2.62
C SER A 65 -10.61 13.09 3.41
N ILE A 66 -10.41 13.47 4.67
CA ILE A 66 -11.48 13.73 5.63
C ILE A 66 -11.44 15.19 6.05
N ALA A 67 -12.60 15.84 6.07
CA ALA A 67 -12.76 17.20 6.57
C ALA A 67 -14.18 17.46 7.10
N THR A 68 -14.33 18.53 7.89
CA THR A 68 -15.62 18.95 8.45
C THR A 68 -16.56 19.61 7.44
N LYS A 69 -16.03 20.03 6.28
CA LYS A 69 -16.81 20.62 5.18
C LYS A 69 -16.57 19.85 3.89
N ALA A 70 -17.63 19.62 3.12
CA ALA A 70 -17.59 18.91 1.85
C ALA A 70 -16.52 19.48 0.89
N ALA A 71 -16.54 20.79 0.66
CA ALA A 71 -15.59 21.44 -0.25
C ALA A 71 -14.12 21.28 0.20
N TYR A 72 -13.85 21.20 1.50
CA TYR A 72 -12.50 20.98 2.00
C TYR A 72 -12.06 19.53 1.81
N ALA A 73 -12.96 18.55 1.98
CA ALA A 73 -12.66 17.15 1.73
C ALA A 73 -12.33 16.91 0.25
N GLU A 74 -13.11 17.51 -0.67
CA GLU A 74 -12.85 17.44 -2.11
C GLU A 74 -11.54 18.14 -2.51
N SER A 75 -11.29 19.35 -1.99
CA SER A 75 -10.04 20.08 -2.25
C SER A 75 -8.83 19.28 -1.75
N LEU A 76 -8.90 18.72 -0.55
CA LEU A 76 -7.85 17.90 0.03
C LEU A 76 -7.62 16.63 -0.81
N ALA A 77 -8.69 15.95 -1.25
CA ALA A 77 -8.58 14.77 -2.09
C ALA A 77 -7.92 15.07 -3.44
N ASN A 78 -8.28 16.19 -4.07
CA ASN A 78 -7.66 16.63 -5.31
C ASN A 78 -6.18 16.95 -5.13
N GLU A 79 -5.81 17.67 -4.07
CA GLU A 79 -4.43 18.01 -3.78
C GLU A 79 -3.58 16.77 -3.52
N VAL A 80 -4.05 15.85 -2.68
CA VAL A 80 -3.37 14.57 -2.40
C VAL A 80 -3.23 13.73 -3.67
N THR A 81 -4.26 13.67 -4.49
CA THR A 81 -4.25 12.91 -5.75
C THR A 81 -3.24 13.48 -6.74
N ILE A 82 -3.20 14.82 -6.89
CA ILE A 82 -2.23 15.50 -7.76
C ILE A 82 -0.80 15.21 -7.27
N LEU A 83 -0.54 15.38 -5.98
CA LEU A 83 0.77 15.13 -5.39
C LEU A 83 1.21 13.68 -5.60
N LEU A 84 0.39 12.70 -5.27
CA LEU A 84 0.74 11.28 -5.44
C LEU A 84 0.95 10.91 -6.92
N THR A 85 0.20 11.52 -7.83
CA THR A 85 0.37 11.31 -9.26
C THR A 85 1.68 11.95 -9.78
N GLN A 86 2.00 13.15 -9.32
CA GLN A 86 3.25 13.83 -9.69
C GLN A 86 4.48 13.10 -9.17
N TYR A 87 4.41 12.58 -7.95
CA TYR A 87 5.50 11.82 -7.33
C TYR A 87 5.47 10.32 -7.63
N ALA A 88 4.57 9.84 -8.49
CA ALA A 88 4.47 8.42 -8.84
C ALA A 88 5.80 7.81 -9.34
N PRO A 89 6.62 8.49 -10.17
CA PRO A 89 7.92 7.95 -10.58
C PRO A 89 8.88 7.75 -9.40
N GLU A 90 8.90 8.70 -8.45
CA GLU A 90 9.75 8.64 -7.27
C GLU A 90 9.28 7.55 -6.30
N LEU A 91 7.98 7.43 -6.11
CA LEU A 91 7.38 6.36 -5.29
C LEU A 91 7.68 4.97 -5.87
N ARG A 92 7.59 4.82 -7.20
CA ARG A 92 7.95 3.56 -7.86
C ARG A 92 9.41 3.21 -7.62
N HIS A 93 10.30 4.18 -7.75
CA HIS A 93 11.73 3.95 -7.51
C HIS A 93 12.02 3.61 -6.04
N SER A 94 11.52 4.40 -5.11
CA SER A 94 11.80 4.25 -3.67
C SER A 94 11.18 3.00 -3.06
N LEU A 95 10.01 2.57 -3.54
CA LEU A 95 9.26 1.42 -3.04
C LEU A 95 9.44 0.16 -3.91
N CYS A 96 10.28 0.23 -4.94
CA CYS A 96 10.52 -0.86 -5.89
C CYS A 96 9.22 -1.36 -6.56
N PHE A 97 8.28 -0.44 -6.84
CA PHE A 97 7.09 -0.78 -7.59
C PHE A 97 7.37 -0.82 -9.09
N ALA A 98 6.93 -1.89 -9.75
CA ALA A 98 6.94 -1.98 -11.20
C ALA A 98 5.93 -1.00 -11.82
N ASP A 99 4.79 -0.81 -11.13
CA ASP A 99 3.76 0.15 -11.52
C ASP A 99 3.11 0.80 -10.28
N PHE A 100 2.67 2.04 -10.41
CA PHE A 100 1.91 2.78 -9.42
C PHE A 100 1.06 3.82 -10.13
N GLN A 101 -0.26 3.74 -9.97
CA GLN A 101 -1.19 4.63 -10.68
C GLN A 101 -2.47 4.88 -9.88
N LEU A 102 -3.08 6.04 -10.13
CA LEU A 102 -4.41 6.34 -9.66
C LEU A 102 -5.42 5.41 -10.38
N GLN A 103 -6.22 4.70 -9.61
CA GLN A 103 -7.26 3.82 -10.12
C GLN A 103 -8.63 4.51 -10.14
N GLU A 104 -8.99 5.17 -9.05
CA GLU A 104 -10.31 5.76 -8.86
C GLU A 104 -10.27 6.87 -7.82
N ILE A 105 -11.09 7.91 -8.04
CA ILE A 105 -11.50 8.87 -7.01
C ILE A 105 -12.97 8.58 -6.73
N GLY A 106 -13.27 8.12 -5.52
CA GLY A 106 -14.63 7.79 -5.11
C GLY A 106 -15.49 9.03 -4.82
N GLN A 107 -16.75 8.79 -4.59
CA GLN A 107 -17.71 9.87 -4.32
C GLN A 107 -17.53 10.44 -2.91
N LEU A 108 -17.81 11.73 -2.77
CA LEU A 108 -17.96 12.38 -1.48
C LEU A 108 -19.09 11.71 -0.69
N SER A 109 -18.82 11.34 0.54
CA SER A 109 -19.81 10.77 1.45
C SER A 109 -19.67 11.35 2.85
N ILE A 110 -20.71 11.19 3.65
CA ILE A 110 -20.70 11.56 5.07
C ILE A 110 -20.17 10.34 5.83
N LEU A 111 -19.20 10.57 6.70
CA LEU A 111 -18.65 9.53 7.53
C LEU A 111 -19.60 9.25 8.70
N GLU A 112 -20.20 8.06 8.71
CA GLU A 112 -21.14 7.66 9.75
C GLU A 112 -20.46 7.63 11.14
N GLY A 113 -21.15 8.16 12.15
CA GLY A 113 -20.64 8.20 13.53
C GLY A 113 -19.58 9.27 13.82
N SER A 114 -19.21 10.10 12.84
CA SER A 114 -18.15 11.12 13.00
C SER A 114 -18.62 12.51 13.42
N GLY A 115 -19.93 12.70 13.66
CA GLY A 115 -20.48 14.03 13.98
C GLY A 115 -20.53 14.99 12.79
N GLY A 116 -20.63 14.46 11.55
CA GLY A 116 -20.84 15.27 10.34
C GLY A 116 -19.58 15.56 9.54
N GLN A 117 -18.58 14.68 9.59
CA GLN A 117 -17.40 14.76 8.73
C GLN A 117 -17.69 14.20 7.33
N TYR A 118 -17.00 14.75 6.35
CA TYR A 118 -17.05 14.32 4.95
C TYR A 118 -15.77 13.58 4.59
N VAL A 119 -15.90 12.56 3.75
CA VAL A 119 -14.78 11.75 3.29
C VAL A 119 -14.84 11.57 1.78
N VAL A 120 -13.67 11.66 1.14
CA VAL A 120 -13.45 11.32 -0.27
C VAL A 120 -12.35 10.25 -0.32
N PRO A 121 -12.65 9.03 -0.77
CA PRO A 121 -11.65 7.99 -0.96
C PRO A 121 -10.99 8.13 -2.33
N SER A 122 -9.66 8.01 -2.39
CA SER A 122 -8.89 7.91 -3.63
C SER A 122 -8.08 6.62 -3.59
N THR A 123 -8.25 5.76 -4.60
CA THR A 123 -7.60 4.44 -4.65
C THR A 123 -6.47 4.45 -5.65
N PHE A 124 -5.29 4.03 -5.20
CA PHE A 124 -4.08 3.85 -6.00
C PHE A 124 -3.73 2.38 -6.07
N SER A 125 -3.52 1.86 -7.27
CA SER A 125 -3.05 0.50 -7.50
C SER A 125 -1.53 0.47 -7.67
N TYR A 126 -0.92 -0.65 -7.30
CA TYR A 126 0.50 -0.89 -7.50
C TYR A 126 0.77 -2.34 -7.89
N ILE A 127 1.89 -2.53 -8.59
CA ILE A 127 2.47 -3.84 -8.89
C ILE A 127 3.89 -3.83 -8.34
N ALA A 128 4.22 -4.81 -7.50
CA ALA A 128 5.58 -5.04 -7.02
C ALA A 128 6.05 -6.40 -7.50
N ASN A 129 7.24 -6.44 -8.11
CA ASN A 129 7.87 -7.68 -8.49
C ASN A 129 8.72 -8.17 -7.31
N PHE A 130 8.54 -9.42 -6.97
CA PHE A 130 9.34 -10.10 -5.96
C PHE A 130 10.10 -11.24 -6.61
N ASP A 131 11.41 -11.06 -6.72
CA ASP A 131 12.31 -12.00 -7.36
C ASP A 131 13.22 -12.64 -6.31
N TRP A 132 13.38 -13.95 -6.37
CA TRP A 132 14.35 -14.65 -5.54
C TRP A 132 14.95 -15.82 -6.29
N ALA A 133 16.16 -16.17 -5.92
CA ALA A 133 16.87 -17.34 -6.44
C ALA A 133 17.14 -18.33 -5.32
N LEU A 134 16.97 -19.61 -5.61
CA LEU A 134 17.41 -20.69 -4.74
C LEU A 134 18.69 -21.29 -5.32
N ASP A 135 19.73 -21.37 -4.47
CA ASP A 135 20.94 -22.13 -4.77
C ASP A 135 20.67 -23.60 -4.47
N GLU A 136 20.88 -24.48 -5.44
CA GLU A 136 20.70 -25.93 -5.26
C GLU A 136 21.71 -26.55 -4.24
N ASN A 137 22.78 -25.83 -3.93
CA ASN A 137 23.77 -26.26 -2.96
C ASN A 137 23.46 -25.86 -1.51
N LEU A 138 22.38 -25.12 -1.28
CA LEU A 138 21.97 -24.83 0.09
C LEU A 138 21.47 -26.10 0.79
N PRO A 139 22.00 -26.41 1.99
CA PRO A 139 21.51 -27.55 2.75
C PRO A 139 20.00 -27.44 2.99
N PRO A 140 19.24 -28.53 2.88
CA PRO A 140 17.80 -28.48 3.12
C PRO A 140 17.52 -27.94 4.52
N LEU A 141 16.53 -27.09 4.63
CA LEU A 141 16.10 -26.52 5.90
C LEU A 141 15.67 -27.68 6.84
N ARG A 142 16.50 -28.00 7.82
CA ARG A 142 16.28 -29.17 8.71
C ARG A 142 15.47 -28.81 9.94
N HIS A 143 15.46 -27.54 10.33
CA HIS A 143 14.75 -27.09 11.52
C HIS A 143 14.34 -25.63 11.40
N VAL A 144 13.10 -25.31 11.79
CA VAL A 144 12.59 -23.94 11.86
C VAL A 144 12.16 -23.70 13.31
N ASP A 145 12.89 -22.87 14.03
CA ASP A 145 12.47 -22.41 15.35
C ASP A 145 11.45 -21.27 15.19
N VAL A 146 10.19 -21.60 15.38
CA VAL A 146 9.12 -20.58 15.42
C VAL A 146 9.02 -20.05 16.84
N ARG A 147 9.54 -18.85 17.08
CA ARG A 147 9.31 -18.12 18.34
C ARG A 147 8.08 -17.26 18.22
N VAL A 148 7.01 -17.68 18.86
CA VAL A 148 5.82 -16.84 19.03
C VAL A 148 6.12 -15.84 20.14
N LEU A 149 6.39 -14.58 19.77
CA LEU A 149 6.48 -13.50 20.74
C LEU A 149 5.04 -13.14 21.17
N HIS A 150 4.64 -13.63 22.33
CA HIS A 150 3.45 -13.15 23.01
C HIS A 150 3.78 -11.74 23.49
N GLY A 151 3.24 -10.75 22.79
CA GLY A 151 3.25 -9.38 23.28
C GLY A 151 2.41 -9.28 24.56
N ILE A 152 3.03 -8.76 25.59
CA ILE A 152 2.40 -8.38 26.86
C ILE A 152 1.56 -7.14 26.65
#